data_18f4fd89d6bc1a2aa54ea2672a146b74
#
_entry.id   18f4fd89d6bc1a2aa54ea2672a146b74
#
_cell.length_a   1.000
_cell.length_b   1.000
_cell.length_c   1.000
_cell.angle_alpha   90.00
_cell.angle_beta   90.00
_cell.angle_gamma   90.00
#
_symmetry.space_group_name_H-M   'P 1'
#
loop_
_entity.id
_entity.type
_entity.pdbx_description
1 polymer ?
#
loop_
_entity_poly.entity_id
_entity_poly.type
_entity_poly.pdbx_seq_one_letter_code
_entity_poly.pdbx_strand_id
1 'polypeptide(L)'
;MPASASRAKFGFGYAFSVTEIFGAGLDLIFPQYCAGCGAWGAQLCRACLDALRGEWEEVSAGAVYLQVFDPAGEEYMPAFPVFSLHPHTGTAQKTMAAWKHASLAALDRSLLDLWQMRLVSLRDMPGMETAGACVAVNAPSGFRRRHRGQLIAAKLASAAAEVFGCGYCDALRTKFSPGDLRPVRPHYSVAGKNERLAKGERIKCVKNLAGREVLLFDDVLTTGATMLGCARVLAENGACVRAGITFSHRGTTGHFGAGGHI
;
A
#
# COMPACT_ATOMS: atom_id res chain seq x y z
N MET A 1 -33.90 -57.74 41.89
CA MET A 1 -33.35 -56.37 41.73
C MET A 1 -32.92 -56.22 40.31
N PRO A 2 -33.58 -55.41 39.49
CA PRO A 2 -33.26 -55.23 38.08
C PRO A 2 -32.32 -54.03 37.87
N ALA A 3 -31.34 -54.22 37.02
CA ALA A 3 -30.40 -53.23 36.58
C ALA A 3 -31.06 -52.25 35.55
N SER A 4 -30.92 -50.98 35.81
CA SER A 4 -31.41 -49.90 34.91
C SER A 4 -30.44 -49.68 33.80
N ALA A 5 -30.89 -49.90 32.54
CA ALA A 5 -30.15 -49.53 31.32
C ALA A 5 -30.25 -48.05 31.08
N SER A 6 -29.11 -47.36 31.09
CA SER A 6 -28.94 -45.97 30.69
C SER A 6 -29.02 -45.85 29.19
N ARG A 7 -30.04 -45.15 28.66
CA ARG A 7 -30.16 -44.77 27.25
C ARG A 7 -29.23 -43.58 26.97
N ALA A 8 -28.21 -43.78 26.17
CA ALA A 8 -27.45 -42.70 25.58
C ALA A 8 -28.33 -41.97 24.53
N LYS A 9 -28.60 -40.69 24.75
CA LYS A 9 -29.21 -39.80 23.76
C LYS A 9 -28.09 -39.22 22.88
N PHE A 10 -27.99 -39.73 21.66
CA PHE A 10 -27.26 -39.04 20.60
C PHE A 10 -28.14 -37.88 20.11
N GLY A 11 -27.82 -36.66 20.54
CA GLY A 11 -28.42 -35.43 20.03
C GLY A 11 -27.47 -34.77 19.07
N PHE A 12 -27.51 -35.06 17.79
CA PHE A 12 -26.93 -34.21 16.73
C PHE A 12 -27.93 -33.06 16.47
N GLY A 13 -27.79 -31.98 17.20
CA GLY A 13 -28.53 -30.77 16.96
C GLY A 13 -27.58 -29.67 16.52
N TYR A 14 -27.25 -29.62 15.22
CA TYR A 14 -26.70 -28.41 14.63
C TYR A 14 -27.83 -27.41 14.47
N ALA A 15 -28.02 -26.55 15.46
CA ALA A 15 -28.90 -25.39 15.31
C ALA A 15 -28.12 -24.33 14.51
N PHE A 16 -28.27 -24.37 13.19
CA PHE A 16 -27.83 -23.25 12.37
C PHE A 16 -28.66 -22.01 12.70
N SER A 17 -28.00 -20.90 12.99
CA SER A 17 -28.73 -19.66 13.22
C SER A 17 -29.32 -19.18 11.90
N VAL A 18 -30.46 -18.50 11.96
CA VAL A 18 -31.14 -17.96 10.78
C VAL A 18 -30.20 -17.04 9.99
N THR A 19 -29.30 -16.35 10.65
CA THR A 19 -28.23 -15.51 10.05
C THR A 19 -27.21 -16.31 9.26
N GLU A 20 -26.86 -17.54 9.70
CA GLU A 20 -25.92 -18.41 8.96
C GLU A 20 -26.58 -18.98 7.69
N ILE A 21 -27.87 -19.33 7.76
CA ILE A 21 -28.62 -19.82 6.59
C ILE A 21 -28.81 -18.71 5.55
N PHE A 22 -29.14 -17.48 5.97
CA PHE A 22 -29.23 -16.31 5.08
C PHE A 22 -27.86 -15.93 4.51
N GLY A 23 -26.79 -16.02 5.29
CA GLY A 23 -25.41 -15.79 4.84
C GLY A 23 -24.99 -16.79 3.76
N ALA A 24 -25.20 -18.08 4.00
CA ALA A 24 -24.90 -19.15 3.04
C ALA A 24 -25.73 -19.04 1.75
N GLY A 25 -26.98 -18.61 1.83
CA GLY A 25 -27.86 -18.37 0.67
C GLY A 25 -27.39 -17.17 -0.18
N LEU A 26 -26.94 -16.09 0.45
CA LEU A 26 -26.39 -14.93 -0.24
C LEU A 26 -25.03 -15.22 -0.89
N ASP A 27 -24.19 -16.03 -0.24
CA ASP A 27 -22.88 -16.47 -0.81
C ASP A 27 -23.06 -17.38 -2.03
N LEU A 28 -24.19 -18.11 -2.13
CA LEU A 28 -24.51 -18.92 -3.31
C LEU A 28 -24.93 -18.04 -4.50
N ILE A 29 -25.59 -16.90 -4.25
CA ILE A 29 -26.07 -15.95 -5.27
C ILE A 29 -24.94 -14.97 -5.65
N PHE A 30 -24.10 -14.58 -4.69
CA PHE A 30 -22.97 -13.65 -4.85
C PHE A 30 -21.69 -14.30 -4.31
N PRO A 31 -21.10 -15.26 -5.03
CA PRO A 31 -19.93 -15.98 -4.53
C PRO A 31 -18.74 -15.05 -4.32
N GLN A 32 -18.17 -15.12 -3.13
CA GLN A 32 -16.97 -14.35 -2.79
C GLN A 32 -15.73 -15.20 -3.06
N TYR A 33 -14.78 -14.61 -3.77
CA TYR A 33 -13.51 -15.25 -4.07
C TYR A 33 -12.36 -14.48 -3.45
N CYS A 34 -11.39 -15.20 -2.91
CA CYS A 34 -10.21 -14.63 -2.31
C CYS A 34 -9.37 -13.86 -3.34
N ALA A 35 -9.11 -12.60 -3.07
CA ALA A 35 -8.30 -11.72 -3.92
C ALA A 35 -6.86 -12.22 -4.13
N GLY A 36 -6.33 -13.00 -3.19
CA GLY A 36 -4.97 -13.57 -3.28
C GLY A 36 -4.88 -14.88 -4.06
N CYS A 37 -5.69 -15.89 -3.69
CA CYS A 37 -5.58 -17.24 -4.25
C CYS A 37 -6.77 -17.67 -5.10
N GLY A 38 -7.88 -16.92 -5.10
CA GLY A 38 -9.10 -17.29 -5.82
C GLY A 38 -9.97 -18.34 -5.12
N ALA A 39 -9.65 -18.76 -3.88
CA ALA A 39 -10.47 -19.71 -3.14
C ALA A 39 -11.85 -19.11 -2.81
N TRP A 40 -12.87 -19.95 -2.84
CA TRP A 40 -14.24 -19.56 -2.52
C TRP A 40 -14.43 -19.32 -1.01
N GLY A 41 -15.34 -18.44 -0.65
CA GLY A 41 -15.88 -18.26 0.71
C GLY A 41 -15.40 -17.00 1.45
N ALA A 42 -14.43 -16.24 0.93
CA ALA A 42 -13.99 -14.98 1.54
C ALA A 42 -13.33 -14.06 0.54
N GLN A 43 -13.45 -12.72 0.71
CA GLN A 43 -12.73 -11.74 -0.13
C GLN A 43 -11.20 -11.75 0.11
N LEU A 44 -10.75 -12.18 1.29
CA LEU A 44 -9.36 -12.49 1.62
C LEU A 44 -9.36 -13.65 2.63
N CYS A 45 -8.89 -14.82 2.22
CA CYS A 45 -8.83 -15.99 3.10
C CYS A 45 -7.69 -15.88 4.12
N ARG A 46 -7.77 -16.65 5.19
CA ARG A 46 -6.80 -16.62 6.29
C ARG A 46 -5.37 -16.89 5.81
N ALA A 47 -5.17 -17.88 4.96
CA ALA A 47 -3.85 -18.21 4.44
C ALA A 47 -3.23 -17.06 3.63
N CYS A 48 -4.04 -16.35 2.81
CA CYS A 48 -3.57 -15.18 2.10
C CYS A 48 -3.31 -13.98 3.02
N LEU A 49 -4.13 -13.79 4.05
CA LEU A 49 -3.90 -12.75 5.05
C LEU A 49 -2.60 -13.01 5.82
N ASP A 50 -2.35 -14.26 6.23
CA ASP A 50 -1.11 -14.63 6.91
C ASP A 50 0.12 -14.46 6.01
N ALA A 51 0.01 -14.78 4.71
CA ALA A 51 1.06 -14.52 3.72
C ALA A 51 1.33 -13.02 3.48
N LEU A 52 0.38 -12.15 3.84
CA LEU A 52 0.52 -10.69 3.76
C LEU A 52 1.04 -10.06 5.07
N ARG A 53 1.42 -10.85 6.07
CA ARG A 53 1.96 -10.30 7.33
C ARG A 53 3.39 -9.80 7.24
N GLY A 54 4.13 -10.01 6.18
CA GLY A 54 5.47 -9.52 5.88
C GLY A 54 6.26 -8.85 7.00
N GLU A 55 7.50 -8.55 6.72
CA GLU A 55 8.34 -7.73 7.60
C GLU A 55 8.76 -6.46 6.87
N TRP A 56 9.02 -5.39 7.62
CA TRP A 56 9.46 -4.14 7.02
C TRP A 56 10.88 -4.28 6.50
N GLU A 57 11.05 -3.89 5.25
CA GLU A 57 12.34 -3.84 4.56
C GLU A 57 12.58 -2.41 4.08
N GLU A 58 13.78 -1.89 4.29
CA GLU A 58 14.21 -0.65 3.65
C GLU A 58 14.61 -0.95 2.20
N VAL A 59 13.88 -0.36 1.26
CA VAL A 59 13.97 -0.67 -0.18
C VAL A 59 14.40 0.53 -1.02
N SER A 60 14.84 1.60 -0.39
CA SER A 60 15.22 2.86 -1.04
C SER A 60 16.38 2.70 -2.01
N ALA A 61 17.37 1.85 -1.70
CA ALA A 61 18.53 1.59 -2.58
C ALA A 61 18.11 1.03 -3.95
N GLY A 62 17.03 0.23 -4.01
CA GLY A 62 16.49 -0.32 -5.25
C GLY A 62 15.65 0.65 -6.09
N ALA A 63 15.33 1.83 -5.57
CA ALA A 63 14.49 2.84 -6.24
C ALA A 63 15.36 3.81 -7.07
N VAL A 64 15.60 3.46 -8.33
CA VAL A 64 16.59 4.14 -9.23
C VAL A 64 16.41 5.66 -9.31
N TYR A 65 15.15 6.15 -9.30
CA TYR A 65 14.88 7.60 -9.37
C TYR A 65 14.88 8.29 -8.01
N LEU A 66 14.99 7.54 -6.93
CA LEU A 66 15.12 8.10 -5.60
C LEU A 66 16.58 8.44 -5.25
N GLN A 67 17.52 7.94 -6.04
CA GLN A 67 18.93 8.18 -5.83
C GLN A 67 19.31 9.61 -6.20
N VAL A 68 19.98 10.31 -5.29
CA VAL A 68 20.55 11.64 -5.47
C VAL A 68 22.05 11.56 -5.25
N PHE A 69 22.81 12.33 -6.02
CA PHE A 69 24.27 12.38 -5.85
C PHE A 69 24.61 13.22 -4.62
N ASP A 70 25.37 12.64 -3.70
CA ASP A 70 25.94 13.37 -2.56
C ASP A 70 27.37 13.79 -2.90
N PRO A 71 27.63 15.12 -3.11
CA PRO A 71 28.96 15.59 -3.43
C PRO A 71 29.98 15.41 -2.30
N ALA A 72 29.52 15.30 -1.04
CA ALA A 72 30.39 15.13 0.11
C ALA A 72 30.92 13.70 0.24
N GLY A 73 30.11 12.71 -0.10
CA GLY A 73 30.47 11.30 -0.12
C GLY A 73 30.94 10.80 -1.49
N GLU A 74 30.81 11.59 -2.55
CA GLU A 74 31.06 11.19 -3.95
C GLU A 74 30.26 9.94 -4.37
N GLU A 75 29.06 9.75 -3.80
CA GLU A 75 28.23 8.58 -4.03
C GLU A 75 26.77 8.93 -4.26
N TYR A 76 26.01 7.96 -4.80
CA TYR A 76 24.55 8.06 -4.91
C TYR A 76 23.90 7.45 -3.67
N MET A 77 23.04 8.23 -3.03
CA MET A 77 22.28 7.81 -1.86
C MET A 77 20.78 8.10 -2.05
N PRO A 78 19.91 7.37 -1.37
CA PRO A 78 18.47 7.67 -1.40
C PRO A 78 18.19 9.07 -0.83
N ALA A 79 17.33 9.84 -1.50
CA ALA A 79 16.89 11.15 -1.01
C ALA A 79 16.24 11.10 0.38
N PHE A 80 15.64 9.95 0.72
CA PHE A 80 15.09 9.61 2.03
C PHE A 80 14.84 8.09 2.09
N PRO A 81 14.79 7.48 3.29
CA PRO A 81 14.51 6.05 3.44
C PRO A 81 13.09 5.70 3.00
N VAL A 82 12.91 4.56 2.35
CA VAL A 82 11.60 4.02 1.98
C VAL A 82 11.45 2.61 2.53
N PHE A 83 10.42 2.41 3.33
CA PHE A 83 10.07 1.12 3.92
C PHE A 83 8.91 0.48 3.15
N SER A 84 9.02 -0.81 2.92
CA SER A 84 7.98 -1.60 2.26
C SER A 84 7.70 -2.88 3.02
N LEU A 85 6.43 -3.29 3.01
CA LEU A 85 6.00 -4.48 3.75
C LEU A 85 6.18 -5.77 2.95
N HIS A 86 6.11 -5.70 1.60
CA HIS A 86 6.15 -6.89 0.75
C HIS A 86 6.85 -6.67 -0.58
N PRO A 87 7.51 -7.69 -1.14
CA PRO A 87 7.75 -7.73 -2.58
C PRO A 87 6.42 -7.78 -3.35
N HIS A 88 6.29 -7.02 -4.44
CA HIS A 88 5.09 -6.95 -5.27
C HIS A 88 4.95 -8.16 -6.19
N THR A 89 4.83 -9.34 -5.60
CA THR A 89 4.72 -10.65 -6.27
C THR A 89 3.63 -11.50 -5.63
N GLY A 90 3.24 -12.59 -6.27
CA GLY A 90 2.35 -13.59 -5.70
C GLY A 90 1.05 -13.03 -5.11
N THR A 91 0.78 -13.34 -3.85
CA THR A 91 -0.43 -12.92 -3.11
C THR A 91 -0.51 -11.39 -2.99
N ALA A 92 0.59 -10.70 -2.68
CA ALA A 92 0.60 -9.25 -2.55
C ALA A 92 0.22 -8.55 -3.86
N GLN A 93 0.76 -8.99 -4.99
CA GLN A 93 0.44 -8.43 -6.30
C GLN A 93 -1.04 -8.61 -6.66
N LYS A 94 -1.58 -9.82 -6.49
CA LYS A 94 -2.99 -10.14 -6.81
C LYS A 94 -3.95 -9.36 -5.91
N THR A 95 -3.68 -9.35 -4.61
CA THR A 95 -4.50 -8.64 -3.62
C THR A 95 -4.50 -7.14 -3.87
N MET A 96 -3.33 -6.54 -4.14
CA MET A 96 -3.23 -5.13 -4.49
C MET A 96 -3.93 -4.78 -5.81
N ALA A 97 -3.89 -5.67 -6.80
CA ALA A 97 -4.64 -5.49 -8.05
C ALA A 97 -6.15 -5.49 -7.80
N ALA A 98 -6.66 -6.46 -7.03
CA ALA A 98 -8.08 -6.52 -6.66
C ALA A 98 -8.50 -5.28 -5.86
N TRP A 99 -7.71 -4.87 -4.88
CA TRP A 99 -7.96 -3.68 -4.06
C TRP A 99 -8.04 -2.39 -4.88
N LYS A 100 -7.22 -2.27 -5.94
CA LYS A 100 -7.21 -1.12 -6.86
C LYS A 100 -8.43 -1.05 -7.78
N HIS A 101 -9.09 -2.17 -8.04
CA HIS A 101 -10.11 -2.26 -9.08
C HIS A 101 -11.52 -2.58 -8.56
N ALA A 102 -11.66 -3.10 -7.36
CA ALA A 102 -12.92 -3.48 -6.76
C ALA A 102 -13.18 -2.72 -5.45
N SER A 103 -14.42 -2.29 -5.25
CA SER A 103 -14.88 -1.72 -3.98
C SER A 103 -15.37 -2.86 -3.07
N LEU A 104 -14.45 -3.59 -2.47
CA LEU A 104 -14.72 -4.74 -1.61
C LEU A 104 -14.51 -4.35 -0.15
N ALA A 105 -15.59 -4.06 0.57
CA ALA A 105 -15.52 -3.53 1.93
C ALA A 105 -14.83 -4.47 2.94
N ALA A 106 -15.02 -5.79 2.80
CA ALA A 106 -14.34 -6.77 3.66
C ALA A 106 -12.84 -6.85 3.35
N LEU A 107 -12.45 -6.76 2.07
CA LEU A 107 -11.05 -6.69 1.67
C LEU A 107 -10.39 -5.41 2.21
N ASP A 108 -11.04 -4.26 2.05
CA ASP A 108 -10.58 -2.98 2.61
C ASP A 108 -10.28 -3.11 4.11
N ARG A 109 -11.25 -3.62 4.88
CA ARG A 109 -11.12 -3.78 6.34
C ARG A 109 -9.94 -4.69 6.67
N SER A 110 -9.90 -5.90 6.11
CA SER A 110 -8.85 -6.87 6.40
C SER A 110 -7.44 -6.33 6.09
N LEU A 111 -7.29 -5.58 4.99
CA LEU A 111 -5.99 -5.02 4.60
C LEU A 111 -5.60 -3.81 5.44
N LEU A 112 -6.56 -2.98 5.85
CA LEU A 112 -6.27 -1.84 6.73
C LEU A 112 -5.96 -2.29 8.16
N ASP A 113 -6.67 -3.30 8.68
CA ASP A 113 -6.36 -3.89 9.99
C ASP A 113 -4.95 -4.51 10.00
N LEU A 114 -4.60 -5.26 8.95
CA LEU A 114 -3.25 -5.78 8.77
C LEU A 114 -2.22 -4.65 8.71
N TRP A 115 -2.49 -3.63 7.93
CA TRP A 115 -1.62 -2.47 7.75
C TRP A 115 -1.35 -1.75 9.08
N GLN A 116 -2.41 -1.42 9.83
CA GLN A 116 -2.28 -0.77 11.14
C GLN A 116 -1.48 -1.62 12.13
N MET A 117 -1.77 -2.94 12.18
CA MET A 117 -1.01 -3.87 13.02
C MET A 117 0.49 -3.87 12.68
N ARG A 118 0.83 -3.87 11.38
CA ARG A 118 2.25 -3.86 10.94
C ARG A 118 2.92 -2.50 11.15
N LEU A 119 2.19 -1.40 11.02
CA LEU A 119 2.72 -0.05 11.27
C LEU A 119 3.18 0.17 12.72
N VAL A 120 2.59 -0.54 13.69
CA VAL A 120 3.07 -0.48 15.08
C VAL A 120 4.53 -0.90 15.17
N SER A 121 4.90 -2.01 14.51
CA SER A 121 6.31 -2.45 14.49
C SER A 121 7.24 -1.50 13.71
N LEU A 122 6.75 -0.82 12.69
CA LEU A 122 7.53 0.20 11.98
C LEU A 122 7.73 1.45 12.84
N ARG A 123 6.68 1.92 13.51
CA ARG A 123 6.76 3.08 14.40
C ARG A 123 7.79 2.88 15.51
N ASP A 124 7.88 1.66 16.02
CA ASP A 124 8.78 1.30 17.12
C ASP A 124 10.23 1.05 16.66
N MET A 125 10.53 1.18 15.35
CA MET A 125 11.89 1.12 14.81
C MET A 125 12.66 2.42 15.11
N PRO A 126 13.98 2.31 15.40
CA PRO A 126 14.83 3.49 15.59
C PRO A 126 14.76 4.44 14.37
N GLY A 127 14.60 5.72 14.62
CA GLY A 127 14.52 6.74 13.58
C GLY A 127 13.11 6.98 13.02
N MET A 128 12.11 6.22 13.47
CA MET A 128 10.71 6.41 13.06
C MET A 128 9.86 7.17 14.11
N GLU A 129 10.49 7.64 15.20
CA GLU A 129 9.81 8.45 16.21
C GLU A 129 9.25 9.73 15.57
N THR A 130 7.97 10.00 15.76
CA THR A 130 7.33 11.21 15.24
C THR A 130 7.32 12.32 16.28
N ALA A 131 7.97 13.44 15.97
CA ALA A 131 7.79 14.66 16.72
C ALA A 131 6.49 15.38 16.33
N GLY A 132 5.95 16.24 17.18
CA GLY A 132 4.63 16.87 17.01
C GLY A 132 4.39 17.67 15.71
N ALA A 133 5.43 17.89 14.90
CA ALA A 133 5.33 18.52 13.57
C ALA A 133 5.07 17.54 12.42
N CYS A 134 4.97 16.24 12.69
CA CYS A 134 4.82 15.22 11.66
C CYS A 134 3.40 15.17 11.06
N VAL A 135 3.31 14.84 9.77
CA VAL A 135 2.04 14.65 9.06
C VAL A 135 2.13 13.51 8.05
N ALA A 136 1.12 12.66 8.01
CA ALA A 136 0.98 11.61 7.00
C ALA A 136 0.40 12.21 5.71
N VAL A 137 1.08 12.02 4.59
CA VAL A 137 0.69 12.51 3.27
C VAL A 137 0.69 11.36 2.28
N ASN A 138 -0.33 11.24 1.44
CA ASN A 138 -0.38 10.24 0.39
C ASN A 138 0.16 10.75 -0.94
N ALA A 139 0.82 9.87 -1.70
CA ALA A 139 1.12 10.12 -3.10
C ALA A 139 -0.18 10.35 -3.89
N PRO A 140 -0.16 11.23 -4.91
CA PRO A 140 -1.38 11.62 -5.62
C PRO A 140 -1.89 10.48 -6.51
N SER A 141 -3.16 10.14 -6.36
CA SER A 141 -3.83 9.22 -7.28
C SER A 141 -4.19 9.91 -8.59
N GLY A 142 -4.07 9.18 -9.71
CA GLY A 142 -4.49 9.69 -11.01
C GLY A 142 -5.99 10.02 -11.05
N PHE A 143 -6.38 10.95 -11.94
CA PHE A 143 -7.74 11.51 -12.06
C PHE A 143 -8.85 10.45 -12.03
N ARG A 144 -8.73 9.36 -12.80
CA ARG A 144 -9.75 8.30 -12.87
C ARG A 144 -9.95 7.53 -11.56
N ARG A 145 -8.85 7.23 -10.85
CA ARG A 145 -8.91 6.54 -9.55
C ARG A 145 -9.53 7.44 -8.50
N ARG A 146 -9.19 8.73 -8.55
CA ARG A 146 -9.77 9.72 -7.66
C ARG A 146 -11.28 9.87 -7.86
N HIS A 147 -11.74 9.90 -9.11
CA HIS A 147 -13.16 9.99 -9.44
C HIS A 147 -13.94 8.73 -9.01
N ARG A 148 -13.32 7.56 -9.00
CA ARG A 148 -13.91 6.29 -8.53
C ARG A 148 -13.80 6.07 -7.02
N GLY A 149 -13.21 6.99 -6.26
CA GLY A 149 -12.98 6.81 -4.82
C GLY A 149 -11.94 5.73 -4.46
N GLN A 150 -11.19 5.21 -5.43
CA GLN A 150 -10.20 4.15 -5.26
C GLN A 150 -8.83 4.75 -4.85
N LEU A 151 -8.78 5.27 -3.64
CA LEU A 151 -7.64 6.05 -3.12
C LEU A 151 -6.85 5.24 -2.10
N ILE A 152 -6.19 4.16 -2.53
CA ILE A 152 -5.49 3.24 -1.62
C ILE A 152 -4.39 3.94 -0.83
N ALA A 153 -3.53 4.72 -1.48
CA ALA A 153 -2.48 5.46 -0.79
C ALA A 153 -3.05 6.42 0.28
N ALA A 154 -4.23 7.02 0.02
CA ALA A 154 -4.91 7.87 1.00
C ALA A 154 -5.46 7.07 2.19
N LYS A 155 -6.03 5.88 1.95
CA LYS A 155 -6.46 4.96 3.01
C LYS A 155 -5.29 4.52 3.87
N LEU A 156 -4.16 4.12 3.24
CA LEU A 156 -2.93 3.75 3.93
C LEU A 156 -2.38 4.89 4.79
N ALA A 157 -2.32 6.11 4.25
CA ALA A 157 -1.84 7.29 4.96
C ALA A 157 -2.76 7.69 6.12
N SER A 158 -4.08 7.64 5.93
CA SER A 158 -5.06 7.96 6.97
C SER A 158 -4.99 6.97 8.14
N ALA A 159 -4.92 5.65 7.84
CA ALA A 159 -4.76 4.63 8.85
C ALA A 159 -3.41 4.72 9.59
N ALA A 160 -2.36 5.14 8.89
CA ALA A 160 -1.04 5.34 9.48
C ALA A 160 -1.01 6.56 10.42
N ALA A 161 -1.72 7.63 10.09
CA ALA A 161 -1.79 8.81 10.94
C ALA A 161 -2.29 8.48 12.36
N GLU A 162 -3.25 7.56 12.47
CA GLU A 162 -3.75 7.06 13.76
C GLU A 162 -2.66 6.32 14.54
N VAL A 163 -1.89 5.45 13.89
CA VAL A 163 -0.84 4.64 14.53
C VAL A 163 0.35 5.51 14.96
N PHE A 164 0.75 6.46 14.12
CA PHE A 164 1.86 7.37 14.42
C PHE A 164 1.46 8.57 15.31
N GLY A 165 0.18 8.73 15.64
CA GLY A 165 -0.30 9.86 16.43
C GLY A 165 -0.10 11.21 15.76
N CYS A 166 -0.11 11.26 14.42
CA CYS A 166 0.08 12.47 13.62
C CYS A 166 -1.16 12.85 12.81
N GLY A 167 -1.18 14.05 12.20
CA GLY A 167 -2.27 14.45 11.32
C GLY A 167 -2.19 13.75 9.96
N TYR A 168 -3.34 13.53 9.30
CA TYR A 168 -3.40 13.14 7.89
C TYR A 168 -3.72 14.35 7.01
N CYS A 169 -3.03 14.49 5.87
CA CYS A 169 -3.27 15.56 4.91
C CYS A 169 -3.20 15.07 3.46
N ASP A 170 -4.33 15.08 2.76
CA ASP A 170 -4.37 14.84 1.31
C ASP A 170 -3.93 16.11 0.56
N ALA A 171 -2.61 16.37 0.55
CA ALA A 171 -2.02 17.62 0.09
C ALA A 171 -1.59 17.60 -1.39
N LEU A 172 -1.41 16.42 -1.97
CA LEU A 172 -0.80 16.29 -3.29
C LEU A 172 -1.82 15.97 -4.38
N ARG A 173 -1.67 16.61 -5.53
CA ARG A 173 -2.53 16.42 -6.71
C ARG A 173 -1.69 16.25 -7.96
N THR A 174 -2.15 15.41 -8.88
CA THR A 174 -1.60 15.37 -10.24
C THR A 174 -2.26 16.48 -11.06
N LYS A 175 -1.47 17.29 -11.75
CA LYS A 175 -1.96 18.26 -12.74
C LYS A 175 -2.71 17.50 -13.84
N PHE A 176 -3.90 17.95 -14.17
CA PHE A 176 -4.70 17.37 -15.24
C PHE A 176 -4.01 17.53 -16.60
N SER A 177 -4.10 16.49 -17.45
CA SER A 177 -3.69 16.54 -18.84
C SER A 177 -4.80 15.92 -19.71
N PRO A 178 -5.05 16.44 -20.91
CA PRO A 178 -6.02 15.86 -21.85
C PRO A 178 -5.78 14.36 -22.12
N GLY A 179 -4.53 13.89 -22.03
CA GLY A 179 -4.18 12.48 -22.15
C GLY A 179 -4.79 11.59 -21.03
N ASP A 180 -5.17 12.17 -19.89
CA ASP A 180 -5.79 11.44 -18.78
C ASP A 180 -7.20 10.94 -19.12
N LEU A 181 -7.83 11.48 -20.17
CA LEU A 181 -9.14 11.07 -20.69
C LEU A 181 -9.07 9.92 -21.69
N ARG A 182 -7.89 9.64 -22.27
CA ARG A 182 -7.74 8.56 -23.24
C ARG A 182 -7.90 7.18 -22.58
N PRO A 183 -8.53 6.19 -23.26
CA PRO A 183 -8.60 4.82 -22.76
C PRO A 183 -7.20 4.28 -22.44
N VAL A 184 -7.05 3.67 -21.27
CA VAL A 184 -5.79 2.98 -20.91
C VAL A 184 -5.65 1.79 -21.84
N ARG A 185 -4.75 1.87 -22.82
CA ARG A 185 -4.31 0.68 -23.55
C ARG A 185 -3.39 -0.13 -22.61
N PRO A 186 -3.51 -1.45 -22.52
CA PRO A 186 -2.57 -2.27 -21.80
C PRO A 186 -1.21 -2.17 -22.52
N HIS A 187 -0.32 -1.36 -21.99
CA HIS A 187 1.01 -1.19 -22.54
C HIS A 187 1.99 -2.14 -21.83
N TYR A 188 2.31 -3.22 -22.46
CA TYR A 188 3.55 -3.95 -22.28
C TYR A 188 4.64 -3.29 -23.14
N SER A 189 5.03 -2.07 -22.89
CA SER A 189 6.06 -1.43 -23.70
C SER A 189 7.06 -0.65 -22.87
N VAL A 190 8.30 -0.70 -23.33
CA VAL A 190 9.53 -0.03 -22.82
C VAL A 190 9.39 1.51 -22.74
N ALA A 191 8.34 2.10 -23.30
CA ALA A 191 8.00 3.53 -23.22
C ALA A 191 7.75 4.06 -21.79
N GLY A 192 7.77 3.19 -20.77
CA GLY A 192 7.44 3.55 -19.38
C GLY A 192 8.45 4.41 -18.62
N LYS A 193 9.72 4.54 -19.05
CA LYS A 193 10.71 5.30 -18.24
C LYS A 193 10.44 6.82 -18.29
N ASN A 194 10.34 7.38 -19.47
CA ASN A 194 10.10 8.82 -19.63
C ASN A 194 8.70 9.24 -19.17
N GLU A 195 7.70 8.37 -19.32
CA GLU A 195 6.33 8.63 -18.84
C GLU A 195 6.22 8.66 -17.31
N ARG A 196 7.05 7.89 -16.60
CA ARG A 196 7.10 7.89 -15.13
C ARG A 196 7.78 9.12 -14.55
N LEU A 197 8.86 9.60 -15.18
CA LEU A 197 9.48 10.88 -14.82
C LEU A 197 8.51 12.03 -15.05
N ALA A 198 7.87 12.10 -16.21
CA ALA A 198 6.86 13.10 -16.55
C ALA A 198 5.66 13.11 -15.57
N LYS A 199 5.33 11.97 -14.95
CA LYS A 199 4.31 11.93 -13.89
C LYS A 199 4.77 12.62 -12.61
N GLY A 200 6.03 12.46 -12.21
CA GLY A 200 6.62 13.16 -11.07
C GLY A 200 6.58 14.68 -11.23
N GLU A 201 6.86 15.17 -12.43
CA GLU A 201 6.86 16.61 -12.77
C GLU A 201 5.45 17.23 -12.79
N ARG A 202 4.40 16.41 -12.86
CA ARG A 202 3.00 16.85 -12.88
C ARG A 202 2.35 16.95 -11.50
N ILE A 203 3.11 16.79 -10.44
CA ILE A 203 2.59 16.88 -9.07
C ILE A 203 2.53 18.36 -8.66
N LYS A 204 1.55 18.71 -7.82
CA LYS A 204 1.44 20.00 -7.14
C LYS A 204 0.98 19.79 -5.71
N CYS A 205 1.45 20.63 -4.80
CA CYS A 205 0.93 20.74 -3.45
C CYS A 205 -0.23 21.74 -3.43
N VAL A 206 -1.32 21.38 -2.73
CA VAL A 206 -2.53 22.21 -2.64
C VAL A 206 -2.87 22.60 -1.19
N LYS A 207 -1.98 22.27 -0.26
CA LYS A 207 -2.10 22.61 1.17
C LYS A 207 -0.78 23.21 1.66
N ASN A 208 -0.86 24.07 2.65
CA ASN A 208 0.34 24.59 3.31
C ASN A 208 0.89 23.55 4.29
N LEU A 209 2.10 23.09 4.06
CA LEU A 209 2.83 22.14 4.91
C LEU A 209 4.19 22.70 5.36
N ALA A 210 4.41 24.00 5.26
CA ALA A 210 5.67 24.65 5.65
C ALA A 210 6.06 24.29 7.10
N GLY A 211 7.32 23.90 7.30
CA GLY A 211 7.86 23.51 8.60
C GLY A 211 7.40 22.13 9.08
N ARG A 212 6.68 21.34 8.25
CA ARG A 212 6.22 20.01 8.64
C ARG A 212 7.19 18.91 8.18
N GLU A 213 7.37 17.91 9.04
CA GLU A 213 7.94 16.63 8.63
C GLU A 213 6.85 15.74 8.03
N VAL A 214 7.15 15.06 6.92
CA VAL A 214 6.18 14.27 6.17
C VAL A 214 6.57 12.80 6.18
N LEU A 215 5.63 11.93 6.59
CA LEU A 215 5.63 10.52 6.23
C LEU A 215 4.83 10.38 4.94
N LEU A 216 5.51 9.96 3.85
CA LEU A 216 4.93 9.89 2.51
C LEU A 216 4.49 8.46 2.18
N PHE A 217 3.20 8.27 1.91
CA PHE A 217 2.60 6.96 1.64
C PHE A 217 2.28 6.75 0.17
N ASP A 218 2.63 5.58 -0.35
CA ASP A 218 2.16 5.09 -1.66
C ASP A 218 1.73 3.63 -1.56
N ASP A 219 1.01 3.12 -2.55
CA ASP A 219 0.55 1.74 -2.58
C ASP A 219 1.67 0.78 -3.01
N VAL A 220 2.44 1.14 -4.03
CA VAL A 220 3.51 0.29 -4.61
C VAL A 220 4.72 1.14 -5.01
N LEU A 221 5.85 0.89 -4.38
CA LEU A 221 7.13 1.42 -4.86
C LEU A 221 7.55 0.66 -6.12
N THR A 222 7.87 1.40 -7.18
CA THR A 222 8.46 0.83 -8.40
C THR A 222 9.85 1.40 -8.62
N THR A 223 9.95 2.52 -9.28
CA THR A 223 11.23 3.20 -9.58
C THR A 223 11.54 4.37 -8.64
N GLY A 224 10.62 4.72 -7.75
CA GLY A 224 10.75 5.88 -6.86
C GLY A 224 10.40 7.24 -7.50
N ALA A 225 10.12 7.29 -8.82
CA ALA A 225 9.86 8.56 -9.51
C ALA A 225 8.69 9.36 -8.93
N THR A 226 7.59 8.69 -8.55
CA THR A 226 6.44 9.35 -7.91
C THR A 226 6.84 9.92 -6.55
N MET A 227 7.52 9.15 -5.73
CA MET A 227 7.96 9.58 -4.39
C MET A 227 8.95 10.74 -4.46
N LEU A 228 9.92 10.68 -5.38
CA LEU A 228 10.86 11.80 -5.58
C LEU A 228 10.12 13.06 -6.06
N GLY A 229 9.17 12.93 -7.00
CA GLY A 229 8.36 14.06 -7.45
C GLY A 229 7.52 14.67 -6.33
N CYS A 230 6.96 13.83 -5.45
CA CYS A 230 6.24 14.30 -4.25
C CYS A 230 7.18 15.05 -3.29
N ALA A 231 8.35 14.48 -3.02
CA ALA A 231 9.33 15.09 -2.10
C ALA A 231 9.82 16.44 -2.60
N ARG A 232 10.12 16.59 -3.90
CA ARG A 232 10.50 17.87 -4.50
C ARG A 232 9.42 18.95 -4.29
N VAL A 233 8.18 18.62 -4.63
CA VAL A 233 7.06 19.55 -4.47
C VAL A 233 6.79 19.88 -3.01
N LEU A 234 6.96 18.96 -2.08
CA LEU A 234 6.85 19.20 -0.65
C LEU A 234 7.97 20.11 -0.16
N ALA A 235 9.22 19.88 -0.61
CA ALA A 235 10.35 20.73 -0.28
C ALA A 235 10.18 22.17 -0.81
N GLU A 236 9.69 22.36 -2.04
CA GLU A 236 9.32 23.65 -2.61
C GLU A 236 8.26 24.38 -1.77
N ASN A 237 7.44 23.65 -1.01
CA ASN A 237 6.44 24.18 -0.09
C ASN A 237 6.92 24.22 1.37
N GLY A 238 8.23 24.08 1.61
CA GLY A 238 8.86 24.19 2.93
C GLY A 238 8.63 23.00 3.86
N ALA A 239 8.23 21.83 3.33
CA ALA A 239 8.09 20.58 4.08
C ALA A 239 9.24 19.63 3.76
N CYS A 240 9.59 18.74 4.71
CA CYS A 240 10.64 17.74 4.54
C CYS A 240 10.06 16.34 4.61
N VAL A 241 10.38 15.48 3.62
CA VAL A 241 10.00 14.07 3.68
C VAL A 241 11.02 13.32 4.55
N ARG A 242 10.53 12.77 5.67
CA ARG A 242 11.33 11.98 6.60
C ARG A 242 11.48 10.54 6.14
N ALA A 243 10.39 9.92 5.68
CA ALA A 243 10.38 8.56 5.17
C ALA A 243 9.25 8.35 4.16
N GLY A 244 9.47 7.45 3.22
CA GLY A 244 8.43 6.86 2.38
C GLY A 244 7.98 5.52 2.95
N ILE A 245 6.68 5.20 2.85
CA ILE A 245 6.11 3.96 3.37
C ILE A 245 5.17 3.39 2.32
N THR A 246 5.37 2.11 1.94
CA THR A 246 4.58 1.45 0.90
C THR A 246 4.09 0.09 1.35
N PHE A 247 2.94 -0.33 0.83
CA PHE A 247 2.43 -1.67 1.07
C PHE A 247 3.28 -2.72 0.36
N SER A 248 3.75 -2.43 -0.85
CA SER A 248 4.61 -3.36 -1.58
C SER A 248 5.62 -2.63 -2.48
N HIS A 249 6.70 -3.34 -2.85
CA HIS A 249 7.73 -2.83 -3.76
C HIS A 249 8.00 -3.82 -4.89
N ARG A 250 8.37 -3.31 -6.06
CA ARG A 250 8.97 -4.11 -7.11
C ARG A 250 10.48 -4.05 -6.94
N GLY A 251 11.10 -5.18 -6.64
CA GLY A 251 12.54 -5.30 -6.66
C GLY A 251 13.04 -4.88 -8.03
N THR A 252 13.93 -3.92 -8.10
CA THR A 252 14.75 -3.75 -9.27
C THR A 252 15.75 -4.90 -9.25
N THR A 253 15.56 -5.90 -10.11
CA THR A 253 16.61 -6.84 -10.50
C THR A 253 17.62 -6.04 -11.30
N GLY A 254 18.39 -5.21 -10.63
CA GLY A 254 19.49 -4.44 -11.16
C GLY A 254 20.72 -4.84 -10.38
N HIS A 255 21.39 -5.91 -10.81
CA HIS A 255 22.80 -6.00 -10.58
C HIS A 255 23.45 -4.72 -11.13
N PHE A 256 23.77 -3.79 -10.27
CA PHE A 256 24.88 -2.90 -10.55
C PHE A 256 26.10 -3.82 -10.49
N GLY A 257 26.46 -4.37 -11.64
CA GLY A 257 27.72 -5.05 -11.81
C GLY A 257 28.81 -4.07 -11.46
N ALA A 258 29.46 -4.30 -10.34
CA ALA A 258 30.83 -3.90 -10.15
C ALA A 258 31.60 -4.65 -11.24
N GLY A 259 32.02 -3.94 -12.27
CA GLY A 259 32.77 -4.62 -13.30
C GLY A 259 33.09 -3.71 -14.45
N GLY A 260 34.35 -3.43 -14.56
CA GLY A 260 34.92 -3.04 -15.82
C GLY A 260 35.81 -1.82 -15.79
N HIS A 261 36.94 -1.99 -15.19
CA HIS A 261 38.12 -1.32 -15.72
C HIS A 261 38.23 -1.60 -17.24
N ILE A 262 38.18 -0.60 -18.05
CA ILE A 262 39.15 -0.39 -19.12
C ILE A 262 39.28 1.12 -19.31
#